data_74ec78960f72616d36ad5eeeab127019
#
_entry.id   74ec78960f72616d36ad5eeeab127019
#
_cell.length_a   1.000
_cell.length_b   1.000
_cell.length_c   1.000
_cell.angle_alpha   90.00
_cell.angle_beta   90.00
_cell.angle_gamma   90.00
#
_symmetry.space_group_name_H-M   'P 1'
#
loop_
_entity.id
_entity.type
_entity.pdbx_description
1 polymer ?
#
loop_
_entity_poly.entity_id
_entity_poly.type
_entity_poly.pdbx_seq_one_letter_code
_entity_poly.pdbx_strand_id
1 'polypeptide(L)'
;HSHGQGHATTFAQIVADKLGIPMENVEVIHGDTDKTPFGMGSYGSRSLASGGSAISKAVDKIINKSKKIAAHLLEASEDDIDFKDGKFVVGGTDKEKAFGEIALAAYVPHNYPLETLEPGLEENAFYDPTNFVFPSGTHIAEVEIDPATGVVEVVDWAACDDFGNLVNPMIVE
;
A
#
# COMPACT_ATOMS: atom_id res chain seq x y z
N HIS A 1 10.28 8.30 7.15
CA HIS A 1 9.47 7.74 8.23
C HIS A 1 8.29 8.64 8.56
N SER A 2 7.30 8.10 9.26
CA SER A 2 6.11 8.83 9.69
C SER A 2 6.42 9.77 10.86
N HIS A 3 5.67 10.88 10.95
CA HIS A 3 5.65 11.82 12.07
C HIS A 3 4.23 11.98 12.64
N GLY A 4 3.41 10.94 12.56
CA GLY A 4 2.00 10.96 12.97
C GLY A 4 0.99 11.10 11.83
N GLN A 5 1.42 11.08 10.55
CA GLN A 5 0.52 11.23 9.40
C GLN A 5 -0.31 9.97 9.07
N GLY A 6 -0.24 8.92 9.87
CA GLY A 6 -1.02 7.70 9.63
C GLY A 6 -0.48 6.78 8.52
N HIS A 7 0.79 6.90 8.14
CA HIS A 7 1.39 6.09 7.07
C HIS A 7 1.31 4.58 7.34
N ALA A 8 1.51 4.14 8.59
CA ALA A 8 1.42 2.73 8.93
C ALA A 8 0.02 2.16 8.60
N THR A 9 -1.03 2.91 8.93
CA THR A 9 -2.41 2.51 8.63
C THR A 9 -2.69 2.50 7.13
N THR A 10 -2.38 3.59 6.43
CA THR A 10 -2.70 3.71 4.99
C THR A 10 -1.88 2.75 4.14
N PHE A 11 -0.61 2.50 4.45
CA PHE A 11 0.21 1.55 3.71
C PHE A 11 -0.21 0.11 3.97
N ALA A 12 -0.55 -0.24 5.23
CA ALA A 12 -1.13 -1.55 5.54
C ALA A 12 -2.45 -1.77 4.80
N GLN A 13 -3.29 -0.75 4.71
CA GLN A 13 -4.57 -0.81 3.98
C GLN A 13 -4.35 -1.07 2.49
N ILE A 14 -3.42 -0.38 1.83
CA ILE A 14 -3.09 -0.61 0.41
C ILE A 14 -2.66 -2.08 0.17
N VAL A 15 -1.83 -2.62 1.05
CA VAL A 15 -1.36 -4.02 0.93
C VAL A 15 -2.51 -5.00 1.17
N ALA A 16 -3.28 -4.78 2.24
CA ALA A 16 -4.39 -5.63 2.63
C ALA A 16 -5.46 -5.70 1.53
N ASP A 17 -5.86 -4.54 0.99
CA ASP A 17 -6.85 -4.44 -0.08
C ASP A 17 -6.37 -5.15 -1.36
N LYS A 18 -5.11 -4.95 -1.74
CA LYS A 18 -4.56 -5.56 -2.96
C LYS A 18 -4.34 -7.06 -2.85
N LEU A 19 -3.95 -7.57 -1.68
CA LEU A 19 -3.70 -9.00 -1.46
C LEU A 19 -4.96 -9.75 -0.98
N GLY A 20 -6.03 -9.05 -0.60
CA GLY A 20 -7.22 -9.67 -0.02
C GLY A 20 -6.93 -10.36 1.32
N ILE A 21 -6.07 -9.77 2.16
CA ILE A 21 -5.68 -10.29 3.46
C ILE A 21 -6.13 -9.35 4.58
N PRO A 22 -6.31 -9.83 5.82
CA PRO A 22 -6.61 -8.98 6.96
C PRO A 22 -5.52 -7.93 7.20
N MET A 23 -5.92 -6.69 7.48
CA MET A 23 -4.98 -5.57 7.69
C MET A 23 -4.08 -5.79 8.91
N GLU A 24 -4.56 -6.48 9.94
CA GLU A 24 -3.79 -6.86 11.13
C GLU A 24 -2.62 -7.80 10.85
N ASN A 25 -2.60 -8.44 9.68
CA ASN A 25 -1.50 -9.31 9.22
C ASN A 25 -0.41 -8.53 8.46
N VAL A 26 -0.54 -7.20 8.35
CA VAL A 26 0.40 -6.34 7.65
C VAL A 26 1.17 -5.47 8.64
N GLU A 27 2.46 -5.71 8.76
CA GLU A 27 3.36 -4.86 9.53
C GLU A 27 4.06 -3.86 8.61
N VAL A 28 3.96 -2.58 8.93
CA VAL A 28 4.64 -1.49 8.19
C VAL A 28 5.88 -1.05 8.97
N ILE A 29 7.05 -1.30 8.40
CA ILE A 29 8.34 -0.95 9.01
C ILE A 29 8.91 0.27 8.28
N HIS A 30 9.26 1.30 9.03
CA HIS A 30 9.92 2.50 8.53
C HIS A 30 10.85 3.11 9.59
N GLY A 31 11.85 3.86 9.16
CA GLY A 31 12.78 4.56 10.07
C GLY A 31 13.74 3.64 10.83
N ASP A 32 13.75 2.35 10.53
CA ASP A 32 14.68 1.36 11.06
C ASP A 32 15.82 1.15 10.04
N THR A 33 17.01 1.60 10.37
CA THR A 33 18.16 1.55 9.45
C THR A 33 18.72 0.14 9.24
N ASP A 34 18.35 -0.82 10.09
CA ASP A 34 18.74 -2.23 9.91
C ASP A 34 17.80 -2.95 8.93
N LYS A 35 16.57 -2.46 8.79
CA LYS A 35 15.53 -3.10 7.96
C LYS A 35 15.22 -2.34 6.68
N THR A 36 15.45 -1.02 6.66
CA THR A 36 15.17 -0.17 5.50
C THR A 36 16.47 0.33 4.90
N PRO A 37 16.81 -0.07 3.65
CA PRO A 37 18.13 0.18 3.07
C PRO A 37 18.41 1.67 2.82
N PHE A 38 17.36 2.46 2.57
CA PHE A 38 17.48 3.88 2.26
C PHE A 38 16.17 4.63 2.51
N GLY A 39 16.25 5.85 2.98
CA GLY A 39 15.10 6.74 3.15
C GLY A 39 15.50 8.21 3.19
N MET A 40 14.71 9.05 2.53
CA MET A 40 14.91 10.51 2.50
C MET A 40 14.03 11.27 3.50
N GLY A 41 13.19 10.58 4.27
CA GLY A 41 12.22 11.17 5.17
C GLY A 41 10.89 11.53 4.49
N SER A 42 9.97 12.11 5.28
CA SER A 42 8.66 12.55 4.82
C SER A 42 8.66 14.07 4.64
N TYR A 43 8.40 14.55 3.44
CA TYR A 43 8.32 15.97 3.11
C TYR A 43 7.59 16.17 1.78
N GLY A 44 7.12 17.40 1.49
CA GLY A 44 6.53 17.77 0.21
C GLY A 44 5.24 17.04 -0.12
N SER A 45 4.49 16.54 0.88
CA SER A 45 3.22 15.80 0.72
C SER A 45 3.30 14.63 -0.27
N ARG A 46 4.46 13.96 -0.35
CA ARG A 46 4.76 12.95 -1.38
C ARG A 46 4.77 11.50 -0.88
N SER A 47 4.58 11.25 0.40
CA SER A 47 4.72 9.90 0.96
C SER A 47 3.74 8.90 0.33
N LEU A 48 2.48 9.27 0.13
CA LEU A 48 1.52 8.40 -0.54
C LEU A 48 1.83 8.26 -2.03
N ALA A 49 2.09 9.37 -2.72
CA ALA A 49 2.38 9.35 -4.16
C ALA A 49 3.62 8.53 -4.50
N SER A 50 4.71 8.65 -3.72
CA SER A 50 5.95 7.89 -3.97
C SER A 50 5.95 6.54 -3.26
N GLY A 51 5.76 6.52 -1.93
CA GLY A 51 5.82 5.32 -1.12
C GLY A 51 4.64 4.38 -1.37
N GLY A 52 3.41 4.90 -1.38
CA GLY A 52 2.21 4.10 -1.67
C GLY A 52 2.24 3.49 -3.06
N SER A 53 2.70 4.24 -4.07
CA SER A 53 2.85 3.73 -5.44
C SER A 53 3.95 2.67 -5.56
N ALA A 54 5.07 2.84 -4.84
CA ALA A 54 6.13 1.83 -4.79
C ALA A 54 5.62 0.54 -4.12
N ILE A 55 4.89 0.65 -3.00
CA ILE A 55 4.23 -0.50 -2.35
C ILE A 55 3.28 -1.19 -3.32
N SER A 56 2.40 -0.44 -3.98
CA SER A 56 1.45 -0.98 -4.96
C SER A 56 2.17 -1.78 -6.06
N LYS A 57 3.27 -1.23 -6.61
CA LYS A 57 4.09 -1.93 -7.62
C LYS A 57 4.76 -3.20 -7.07
N ALA A 58 5.25 -3.17 -5.82
CA ALA A 58 5.84 -4.36 -5.20
C ALA A 58 4.80 -5.46 -5.02
N VAL A 59 3.60 -5.09 -4.56
CA VAL A 59 2.47 -6.03 -4.43
C VAL A 59 2.07 -6.63 -5.79
N ASP A 60 2.04 -5.82 -6.86
CA ASP A 60 1.77 -6.33 -8.21
C ASP A 60 2.81 -7.38 -8.65
N LYS A 61 4.08 -7.18 -8.34
CA LYS A 61 5.12 -8.19 -8.61
C LYS A 61 4.90 -9.47 -7.81
N ILE A 62 4.53 -9.34 -6.53
CA ILE A 62 4.18 -10.49 -5.67
C ILE A 62 3.00 -11.26 -6.27
N ILE A 63 1.93 -10.57 -6.66
CA ILE A 63 0.77 -11.21 -7.29
C ILE A 63 1.17 -11.92 -8.59
N ASN A 64 1.96 -11.27 -9.45
CA ASN A 64 2.39 -11.87 -10.71
C ASN A 64 3.27 -13.11 -10.49
N LYS A 65 4.19 -13.08 -9.53
CA LYS A 65 4.97 -14.26 -9.15
C LYS A 65 4.07 -15.36 -8.56
N SER A 66 3.13 -14.98 -7.72
CA SER A 66 2.16 -15.89 -7.11
C SER A 66 1.25 -16.57 -8.15
N LYS A 67 0.86 -15.86 -9.23
CA LYS A 67 0.12 -16.46 -10.35
C LYS A 67 0.90 -17.62 -11.00
N LYS A 68 2.20 -17.48 -11.19
CA LYS A 68 3.06 -18.55 -11.75
C LYS A 68 3.10 -19.77 -10.84
N ILE A 69 3.20 -19.54 -9.53
CA ILE A 69 3.16 -20.62 -8.53
C ILE A 69 1.79 -21.29 -8.54
N ALA A 70 0.70 -20.51 -8.57
CA ALA A 70 -0.66 -21.01 -8.61
C ALA A 70 -0.92 -21.82 -9.89
N ALA A 71 -0.45 -21.36 -11.05
CA ALA A 71 -0.55 -22.07 -12.31
C ALA A 71 0.10 -23.46 -12.24
N HIS A 72 1.30 -23.55 -11.66
CA HIS A 72 1.99 -24.82 -11.41
C HIS A 72 1.18 -25.73 -10.47
N LEU A 73 0.71 -25.21 -9.34
CA LEU A 73 0.00 -26.00 -8.33
C LEU A 73 -1.41 -26.44 -8.77
N LEU A 74 -2.06 -25.67 -9.63
CA LEU A 74 -3.39 -25.93 -10.16
C LEU A 74 -3.37 -26.67 -11.52
N GLU A 75 -2.16 -26.94 -12.04
CA GLU A 75 -1.95 -27.55 -13.37
C GLU A 75 -2.73 -26.80 -14.47
N ALA A 76 -2.58 -25.48 -14.52
CA ALA A 76 -3.23 -24.57 -15.45
C ALA A 76 -2.24 -23.63 -16.13
N SER A 77 -2.66 -22.97 -17.20
CA SER A 77 -1.89 -21.90 -17.82
C SER A 77 -1.87 -20.66 -16.91
N GLU A 78 -0.75 -19.91 -16.89
CA GLU A 78 -0.68 -18.61 -16.18
C GLU A 78 -1.74 -17.62 -16.67
N ASP A 79 -2.04 -17.65 -17.97
CA ASP A 79 -3.04 -16.78 -18.60
C ASP A 79 -4.48 -17.09 -18.15
N ASP A 80 -4.74 -18.33 -17.66
CA ASP A 80 -6.03 -18.75 -17.15
C ASP A 80 -6.20 -18.48 -15.64
N ILE A 81 -5.17 -17.96 -14.96
CA ILE A 81 -5.22 -17.65 -13.54
C ILE A 81 -5.66 -16.21 -13.31
N ASP A 82 -6.79 -16.03 -12.67
CA ASP A 82 -7.23 -14.74 -12.12
C ASP A 82 -6.92 -14.65 -10.62
N PHE A 83 -6.54 -13.44 -10.18
CA PHE A 83 -6.41 -13.14 -8.75
C PHE A 83 -7.57 -12.25 -8.32
N LYS A 84 -8.37 -12.72 -7.39
CA LYS A 84 -9.53 -11.99 -6.89
C LYS A 84 -9.80 -12.34 -5.44
N ASP A 85 -10.08 -11.32 -4.62
CA ASP A 85 -10.46 -11.46 -3.21
C ASP A 85 -9.51 -12.40 -2.41
N GLY A 86 -8.20 -12.25 -2.62
CA GLY A 86 -7.18 -13.05 -1.93
C GLY A 86 -7.03 -14.50 -2.44
N LYS A 87 -7.59 -14.83 -3.60
CA LYS A 87 -7.55 -16.17 -4.19
C LYS A 87 -7.09 -16.14 -5.63
N PHE A 88 -6.38 -17.18 -6.02
CA PHE A 88 -6.02 -17.49 -7.39
C PHE A 88 -7.00 -18.53 -7.92
N VAL A 89 -7.71 -18.20 -8.98
CA VAL A 89 -8.80 -18.99 -9.54
C VAL A 89 -8.49 -19.33 -10.99
N VAL A 90 -8.70 -20.59 -11.40
CA VAL A 90 -8.60 -20.98 -12.80
C VAL A 90 -9.92 -20.64 -13.50
N GLY A 91 -9.85 -19.76 -14.51
CA GLY A 91 -11.00 -19.31 -15.27
C GLY A 91 -11.87 -20.46 -15.79
N GLY A 92 -13.20 -20.37 -15.57
CA GLY A 92 -14.15 -21.37 -16.03
C GLY A 92 -14.19 -22.70 -15.25
N THR A 93 -13.51 -22.78 -14.11
CA THR A 93 -13.47 -23.96 -13.24
C THR A 93 -13.75 -23.60 -11.79
N ASP A 94 -13.83 -24.61 -10.92
CA ASP A 94 -13.90 -24.49 -9.45
C ASP A 94 -12.53 -24.61 -8.77
N LYS A 95 -11.44 -24.71 -9.55
CA LYS A 95 -10.08 -24.81 -9.01
C LYS A 95 -9.63 -23.46 -8.48
N GLU A 96 -9.30 -23.38 -7.20
CA GLU A 96 -8.77 -22.18 -6.58
C GLU A 96 -7.70 -22.49 -5.52
N LYS A 97 -6.86 -21.50 -5.22
CA LYS A 97 -5.91 -21.48 -4.12
C LYS A 97 -5.92 -20.13 -3.44
N ALA A 98 -5.97 -20.15 -2.10
CA ALA A 98 -5.84 -18.91 -1.33
C ALA A 98 -4.39 -18.36 -1.40
N PHE A 99 -4.24 -17.02 -1.27
CA PHE A 99 -2.93 -16.37 -1.27
C PHE A 99 -1.99 -16.98 -0.22
N GLY A 100 -2.49 -17.29 0.99
CA GLY A 100 -1.68 -17.92 2.04
C GLY A 100 -1.13 -19.31 1.67
N GLU A 101 -1.87 -20.11 0.89
CA GLU A 101 -1.40 -21.41 0.41
C GLU A 101 -0.26 -21.25 -0.60
N ILE A 102 -0.39 -20.25 -1.49
CA ILE A 102 0.66 -19.91 -2.46
C ILE A 102 1.90 -19.35 -1.76
N ALA A 103 1.71 -18.49 -0.76
CA ALA A 103 2.80 -17.96 0.05
C ALA A 103 3.55 -19.09 0.77
N LEU A 104 2.83 -20.05 1.38
CA LEU A 104 3.45 -21.21 2.00
C LEU A 104 4.26 -22.03 0.99
N ALA A 105 3.71 -22.30 -0.19
CA ALA A 105 4.40 -23.03 -1.25
C ALA A 105 5.67 -22.31 -1.74
N ALA A 106 5.67 -20.97 -1.74
CA ALA A 106 6.83 -20.18 -2.13
C ALA A 106 8.01 -20.32 -1.14
N TYR A 107 7.75 -20.60 0.14
CA TYR A 107 8.78 -20.75 1.17
C TYR A 107 9.05 -22.20 1.58
N VAL A 108 8.14 -23.12 1.24
CA VAL A 108 8.28 -24.56 1.47
C VAL A 108 8.10 -25.29 0.14
N PRO A 109 9.14 -25.30 -0.73
CA PRO A 109 9.00 -25.66 -2.14
C PRO A 109 9.01 -27.18 -2.39
N HIS A 110 8.05 -27.94 -1.84
CA HIS A 110 7.91 -29.37 -2.11
C HIS A 110 7.37 -29.67 -3.50
N ASN A 111 6.37 -28.90 -3.94
CA ASN A 111 5.81 -28.93 -5.29
C ASN A 111 5.91 -27.51 -5.85
N TYR A 112 7.07 -27.16 -6.35
CA TYR A 112 7.41 -25.82 -6.78
C TYR A 112 8.22 -25.87 -8.09
N PRO A 113 8.02 -24.96 -9.02
CA PRO A 113 8.72 -24.96 -10.30
C PRO A 113 10.15 -24.40 -10.19
N LEU A 114 11.02 -25.08 -9.42
CA LEU A 114 12.39 -24.63 -9.13
C LEU A 114 13.26 -24.40 -10.37
N GLU A 115 12.90 -25.01 -11.52
CA GLU A 115 13.64 -24.81 -12.78
C GLU A 115 13.39 -23.42 -13.39
N THR A 116 12.28 -22.76 -13.02
CA THR A 116 11.83 -21.51 -13.64
C THR A 116 11.62 -20.37 -12.67
N LEU A 117 11.44 -20.65 -11.38
CA LEU A 117 11.16 -19.66 -10.36
C LEU A 117 12.03 -19.88 -9.11
N GLU A 118 12.64 -18.81 -8.64
CA GLU A 118 13.29 -18.79 -7.33
C GLU A 118 12.23 -18.80 -6.20
N PRO A 119 12.44 -19.55 -5.10
CA PRO A 119 11.58 -19.51 -3.93
C PRO A 119 11.47 -18.10 -3.30
N GLY A 120 10.46 -17.91 -2.44
CA GLY A 120 10.19 -16.66 -1.74
C GLY A 120 9.28 -15.69 -2.52
N LEU A 121 8.70 -14.73 -1.80
CA LEU A 121 7.84 -13.67 -2.34
C LEU A 121 8.35 -12.27 -1.93
N GLU A 122 9.64 -12.13 -1.72
CA GLU A 122 10.26 -10.84 -1.38
C GLU A 122 10.43 -10.01 -2.65
N GLU A 123 9.84 -8.81 -2.66
CA GLU A 123 9.89 -7.93 -3.81
C GLU A 123 10.22 -6.49 -3.42
N ASN A 124 10.98 -5.83 -4.27
CA ASN A 124 11.33 -4.42 -4.15
C ASN A 124 10.77 -3.63 -5.33
N ALA A 125 10.33 -2.41 -5.06
CA ALA A 125 9.92 -1.50 -6.12
C ALA A 125 10.31 -0.06 -5.79
N PHE A 126 10.55 0.69 -6.86
CA PHE A 126 10.79 2.12 -6.83
C PHE A 126 9.75 2.81 -7.70
N TYR A 127 9.37 4.00 -7.27
CA TYR A 127 8.47 4.85 -8.03
C TYR A 127 8.98 6.28 -8.00
N ASP A 128 9.12 6.85 -9.17
CA ASP A 128 9.42 8.27 -9.36
C ASP A 128 8.23 8.91 -10.08
N PRO A 129 7.53 9.85 -9.46
CA PRO A 129 6.42 10.57 -10.10
C PRO A 129 6.91 11.36 -11.33
N THR A 130 6.17 11.27 -12.42
CA THR A 130 6.51 12.00 -13.68
C THR A 130 6.34 13.51 -13.55
N ASN A 131 5.50 13.96 -12.59
CA ASN A 131 5.25 15.37 -12.29
C ASN A 131 5.17 15.59 -10.79
N PHE A 132 5.21 16.86 -10.38
CA PHE A 132 4.89 17.24 -9.01
C PHE A 132 3.44 16.90 -8.68
N VAL A 133 3.22 16.43 -7.46
CA VAL A 133 1.90 16.09 -6.93
C VAL A 133 1.70 16.91 -5.67
N PHE A 134 0.67 17.75 -5.66
CA PHE A 134 0.34 18.62 -4.53
C PHE A 134 -1.12 18.44 -4.15
N PRO A 135 -1.46 18.37 -2.87
CA PRO A 135 -2.81 18.66 -2.41
C PRO A 135 -3.10 20.14 -2.63
N SER A 136 -4.34 20.50 -2.82
CA SER A 136 -4.79 21.87 -2.90
C SER A 136 -6.03 22.09 -2.05
N GLY A 137 -6.20 23.31 -1.51
CA GLY A 137 -7.34 23.58 -0.68
C GLY A 137 -7.47 25.04 -0.28
N THR A 138 -8.54 25.34 0.44
CA THR A 138 -8.82 26.65 1.01
C THR A 138 -9.10 26.50 2.50
N HIS A 139 -8.43 27.30 3.29
CA HIS A 139 -8.62 27.39 4.72
C HIS A 139 -9.08 28.79 5.10
N ILE A 140 -10.10 28.91 5.93
CA ILE A 140 -10.66 30.14 6.43
C ILE A 140 -10.56 30.12 7.95
N ALA A 141 -9.90 31.13 8.52
CA ALA A 141 -9.85 31.34 9.96
C ALA A 141 -10.65 32.59 10.32
N GLU A 142 -11.65 32.46 11.19
CA GLU A 142 -12.32 33.58 11.81
C GLU A 142 -11.62 33.89 13.14
N VAL A 143 -11.20 35.14 13.31
CA VAL A 143 -10.44 35.56 14.50
C VAL A 143 -11.09 36.77 15.15
N GLU A 144 -11.06 36.81 16.49
CA GLU A 144 -11.41 37.98 17.29
C GLU A 144 -10.12 38.54 17.92
N ILE A 145 -10.00 39.86 17.88
CA ILE A 145 -8.84 40.58 18.44
C ILE A 145 -9.33 41.51 19.56
N ASP A 146 -8.83 41.30 20.78
CA ASP A 146 -9.07 42.25 21.87
C ASP A 146 -8.26 43.54 21.61
N PRO A 147 -8.92 44.67 21.36
CA PRO A 147 -8.26 45.92 21.02
C PRO A 147 -7.45 46.52 22.19
N ALA A 148 -7.73 46.11 23.43
CA ALA A 148 -7.02 46.63 24.60
C ALA A 148 -5.70 45.90 24.87
N THR A 149 -5.64 44.60 24.57
CA THR A 149 -4.50 43.72 24.86
C THR A 149 -3.76 43.25 23.63
N GLY A 150 -4.40 43.26 22.44
CA GLY A 150 -3.88 42.70 21.20
C GLY A 150 -3.90 41.17 21.17
N VAL A 151 -4.54 40.51 22.13
CA VAL A 151 -4.72 39.05 22.14
C VAL A 151 -5.62 38.62 20.97
N VAL A 152 -5.18 37.62 20.24
CA VAL A 152 -5.93 37.03 19.12
C VAL A 152 -6.50 35.68 19.55
N GLU A 153 -7.82 35.50 19.36
CA GLU A 153 -8.54 34.25 19.58
C GLU A 153 -9.06 33.74 18.22
N VAL A 154 -8.87 32.45 17.95
CA VAL A 154 -9.47 31.77 16.78
C VAL A 154 -10.86 31.34 17.19
N VAL A 155 -11.89 31.96 16.58
CA VAL A 155 -13.30 31.74 16.90
C VAL A 155 -13.86 30.56 16.12
N ASP A 156 -13.45 30.45 14.85
CA ASP A 156 -13.88 29.35 13.96
C ASP A 156 -12.81 29.05 12.91
N TRP A 157 -12.83 27.80 12.39
CA TRP A 157 -11.92 27.35 11.35
C TRP A 157 -12.65 26.44 10.38
N ALA A 158 -12.61 26.77 9.10
CA ALA A 158 -13.14 25.92 8.04
C ALA A 158 -12.03 25.57 7.04
N ALA A 159 -11.96 24.30 6.66
CA ALA A 159 -11.03 23.81 5.64
C ALA A 159 -11.78 22.99 4.58
N CYS A 160 -11.35 23.15 3.34
CA CYS A 160 -11.81 22.34 2.23
C CYS A 160 -10.60 22.00 1.36
N ASP A 161 -10.21 20.73 1.37
CA ASP A 161 -8.99 20.25 0.74
C ASP A 161 -9.28 19.16 -0.30
N ASP A 162 -8.54 19.19 -1.40
CA ASP A 162 -8.49 18.15 -2.42
C ASP A 162 -7.18 17.36 -2.29
N PHE A 163 -7.29 16.11 -1.86
CA PHE A 163 -6.18 15.16 -1.74
C PHE A 163 -6.17 14.11 -2.85
N GLY A 164 -7.05 14.22 -3.85
CA GLY A 164 -7.28 13.19 -4.85
C GLY A 164 -8.01 11.97 -4.26
N ASN A 165 -7.55 10.76 -4.59
CA ASN A 165 -8.15 9.54 -4.06
C ASN A 165 -7.74 9.30 -2.61
N LEU A 166 -8.71 9.32 -1.71
CA LEU A 166 -8.49 9.06 -0.29
C LEU A 166 -8.33 7.55 -0.03
N VAL A 167 -7.21 7.16 0.57
CA VAL A 167 -7.00 5.77 1.01
C VAL A 167 -7.79 5.49 2.29
N ASN A 168 -7.78 6.43 3.23
CA ASN A 168 -8.52 6.32 4.48
C ASN A 168 -9.18 7.66 4.83
N PRO A 169 -10.49 7.81 4.56
CA PRO A 169 -11.23 9.04 4.88
C PRO A 169 -11.18 9.42 6.36
N MET A 170 -11.23 8.44 7.28
CA MET A 170 -11.21 8.71 8.73
C MET A 170 -9.91 9.36 9.23
N ILE A 171 -8.81 9.24 8.50
CA ILE A 171 -7.55 9.92 8.85
C ILE A 171 -7.55 11.36 8.37
N VAL A 172 -8.35 11.67 7.34
CA VAL A 172 -8.40 12.99 6.72
C VAL A 172 -9.40 13.90 7.44
N GLU A 173 -10.50 13.36 7.98
CA GLU A 173 -11.49 14.06 8.79
C GLU A 173 -10.95 14.41 10.18
#